data_bb39211570fb50000eade0fe2aca128a
#
_entry.id   bb39211570fb50000eade0fe2aca128a
#
_cell.length_a   1.000
_cell.length_b   1.000
_cell.length_c   1.000
_cell.angle_alpha   90.00
_cell.angle_beta   90.00
_cell.angle_gamma   90.00
#
_symmetry.space_group_name_H-M   'P 1'
#
loop_
_entity.id
_entity.type
_entity.pdbx_description
1 polymer ?
#
loop_
_entity_poly.entity_id
_entity_poly.type
_entity_poly.pdbx_seq_one_letter_code
_entity_poly.pdbx_strand_id
1 'polypeptide(L)'
;MAFSQKLSLRAYSFSFKKWKGKNPEQTLPLNAKVIFNRLQDGEERTYEYTSAFDLIVDFIGANMDVDDKEVRQQLFNCSFDSTNQGEKDTYRYLIFTVYAGYYGYASKLVNRKTKSTVHKKSRDEADVKPFYVVVVIPKDTEISKAQRGLILFQEIGIYGVKTVTTKAMQEFF
;
A
#
# COMPACT_ATOMS: atom_id res chain seq x y z
N MET A 1 22.66 19.98 -17.45
CA MET A 1 22.69 19.11 -16.26
C MET A 1 21.40 18.30 -16.20
N ALA A 2 21.51 16.97 -16.20
CA ALA A 2 20.37 16.10 -15.95
C ALA A 2 20.16 16.01 -14.44
N PHE A 3 19.00 16.40 -13.94
CA PHE A 3 18.64 16.16 -12.56
C PHE A 3 18.35 14.67 -12.40
N SER A 4 19.27 13.91 -11.81
CA SER A 4 19.00 12.54 -11.42
C SER A 4 18.16 12.57 -10.16
N GLN A 5 16.92 12.05 -10.22
CA GLN A 5 16.15 11.82 -9.02
C GLN A 5 16.75 10.62 -8.29
N LYS A 6 17.03 10.78 -7.01
CA LYS A 6 17.51 9.69 -6.17
C LYS A 6 16.35 8.70 -5.95
N LEU A 7 16.53 7.45 -6.38
CA LEU A 7 15.66 6.33 -6.07
C LEU A 7 16.21 5.60 -4.86
N SER A 8 15.37 5.29 -3.90
CA SER A 8 15.73 4.47 -2.75
C SER A 8 14.60 3.50 -2.39
N LEU A 9 14.95 2.43 -1.69
CA LEU A 9 14.01 1.50 -1.07
C LEU A 9 14.21 1.58 0.43
N ARG A 10 13.13 1.77 1.18
CA ARG A 10 13.13 1.64 2.64
C ARG A 10 12.41 0.41 3.09
N ALA A 11 13.08 -0.38 3.91
CA ALA A 11 12.57 -1.62 4.45
C ALA A 11 12.02 -1.42 5.87
N TYR A 12 10.87 -2.03 6.15
CA TYR A 12 10.23 -2.05 7.45
C TYR A 12 9.77 -3.47 7.76
N SER A 13 9.90 -3.88 9.02
CA SER A 13 9.21 -5.08 9.48
C SER A 13 7.75 -4.75 9.79
N PHE A 14 6.86 -5.68 9.51
CA PHE A 14 5.45 -5.58 9.88
C PHE A 14 4.97 -6.85 10.58
N SER A 15 3.90 -6.72 11.35
CA SER A 15 3.20 -7.83 11.99
C SER A 15 1.71 -7.51 12.09
N PHE A 16 0.88 -8.54 12.09
CA PHE A 16 -0.54 -8.40 12.38
C PHE A 16 -0.78 -8.64 13.88
N LYS A 17 -1.65 -7.82 14.47
CA LYS A 17 -2.02 -7.93 15.88
C LYS A 17 -3.53 -8.03 16.00
N LYS A 18 -3.98 -8.95 16.83
CA LYS A 18 -5.38 -8.97 17.25
C LYS A 18 -5.56 -7.96 18.37
N TRP A 19 -6.57 -7.11 18.24
CA TRP A 19 -6.90 -6.08 19.20
C TRP A 19 -8.14 -6.46 19.99
N LYS A 20 -8.13 -6.16 21.31
CA LYS A 20 -9.31 -6.20 22.16
C LYS A 20 -9.49 -4.83 22.79
N GLY A 21 -10.47 -4.08 22.31
CA GLY A 21 -10.61 -2.68 22.68
C GLY A 21 -9.38 -1.86 22.25
N LYS A 22 -8.70 -1.21 23.19
CA LYS A 22 -7.51 -0.38 22.94
C LYS A 22 -6.18 -1.12 23.11
N ASN A 23 -6.20 -2.39 23.52
CA ASN A 23 -4.99 -3.14 23.84
C ASN A 23 -4.71 -4.23 22.78
N PRO A 24 -3.47 -4.38 22.30
CA PRO A 24 -3.09 -5.51 21.47
C PRO A 24 -3.06 -6.78 22.33
N GLU A 25 -3.85 -7.77 21.98
CA GLU A 25 -3.90 -9.05 22.70
C GLU A 25 -2.78 -10.00 22.29
N GLN A 26 -2.58 -10.14 20.98
CA GLN A 26 -1.67 -11.15 20.45
C GLN A 26 -1.14 -10.76 19.08
N THR A 27 0.13 -11.04 18.84
CA THR A 27 0.68 -11.02 17.47
C THR A 27 0.29 -12.30 16.76
N LEU A 28 -0.34 -12.19 15.60
CA LEU A 28 -0.77 -13.32 14.79
C LEU A 28 0.37 -13.82 13.91
N PRO A 29 0.55 -15.15 13.78
CA PRO A 29 1.46 -15.71 12.78
C PRO A 29 0.98 -15.32 11.38
N LEU A 30 1.91 -14.88 10.51
CA LEU A 30 1.57 -14.41 9.17
C LEU A 30 1.04 -15.50 8.23
N ASN A 31 1.36 -16.76 8.53
CA ASN A 31 0.89 -17.92 7.79
C ASN A 31 -0.35 -18.59 8.43
N ALA A 32 -0.88 -18.02 9.52
CA ALA A 32 -2.10 -18.51 10.14
C ALA A 32 -3.34 -17.94 9.46
N LYS A 33 -4.45 -18.66 9.59
CA LYS A 33 -5.77 -18.22 9.16
C LYS A 33 -6.12 -16.90 9.86
N VAL A 34 -6.53 -15.91 9.07
CA VAL A 34 -6.99 -14.60 9.55
C VAL A 34 -8.50 -14.52 9.38
N ILE A 35 -9.21 -14.23 10.46
CA ILE A 35 -10.67 -14.06 10.46
C ILE A 35 -10.96 -12.70 11.09
N PHE A 36 -11.71 -11.86 10.41
CA PHE A 36 -12.20 -10.60 10.95
C PHE A 36 -13.57 -10.24 10.41
N ASN A 37 -14.28 -9.42 11.15
CA ASN A 37 -15.57 -8.88 10.78
C ASN A 37 -15.41 -7.45 10.27
N ARG A 38 -16.05 -7.14 9.17
CA ARG A 38 -16.06 -5.81 8.57
C ARG A 38 -17.51 -5.36 8.33
N LEU A 39 -17.77 -4.11 8.67
CA LEU A 39 -19.05 -3.48 8.32
C LEU A 39 -19.03 -3.10 6.84
N GLN A 40 -19.91 -3.68 6.05
CA GLN A 40 -20.09 -3.34 4.65
C GLN A 40 -21.57 -3.10 4.37
N ASP A 41 -21.91 -1.91 3.83
CA ASP A 41 -23.28 -1.50 3.54
C ASP A 41 -24.22 -1.58 4.78
N GLY A 42 -23.67 -1.37 5.99
CA GLY A 42 -24.41 -1.46 7.25
C GLY A 42 -24.57 -2.87 7.81
N GLU A 43 -24.09 -3.89 7.13
CA GLU A 43 -24.11 -5.29 7.57
C GLU A 43 -22.71 -5.75 8.01
N GLU A 44 -22.66 -6.49 9.12
CA GLU A 44 -21.42 -7.14 9.58
C GLU A 44 -21.17 -8.39 8.75
N ARG A 45 -20.05 -8.43 8.02
CA ARG A 45 -19.63 -9.59 7.23
C ARG A 45 -18.35 -10.18 7.78
N THR A 46 -18.29 -11.50 7.84
CA THR A 46 -17.09 -12.23 8.25
C THR A 46 -16.24 -12.56 7.03
N TYR A 47 -14.97 -12.21 7.09
CA TYR A 47 -13.97 -12.49 6.07
C TYR A 47 -12.95 -13.49 6.63
N GLU A 48 -12.62 -14.50 5.84
CA GLU A 48 -11.65 -15.52 6.18
C GLU A 48 -10.55 -15.60 5.12
N TYR A 49 -9.31 -15.50 5.56
CA TYR A 49 -8.13 -15.65 4.71
C TYR A 49 -7.24 -16.76 5.24
N THR A 50 -6.63 -17.53 4.35
CA THR A 50 -5.75 -18.64 4.74
C THR A 50 -4.44 -18.13 5.34
N SER A 51 -4.04 -16.91 5.00
CA SER A 51 -2.82 -16.27 5.51
C SER A 51 -2.90 -14.75 5.41
N ALA A 52 -1.99 -14.05 6.07
CA ALA A 52 -1.79 -12.61 5.90
C ALA A 52 -1.41 -12.25 4.45
N PHE A 53 -0.79 -13.16 3.71
CA PHE A 53 -0.46 -12.95 2.30
C PHE A 53 -1.73 -12.77 1.47
N ASP A 54 -2.70 -13.68 1.63
CA ASP A 54 -3.96 -13.65 0.88
C ASP A 54 -4.79 -12.40 1.24
N LEU A 55 -4.77 -12.01 2.52
CA LEU A 55 -5.38 -10.77 2.99
C LEU A 55 -4.78 -9.52 2.29
N ILE A 56 -3.45 -9.47 2.13
CA ILE A 56 -2.79 -8.35 1.44
C ILE A 56 -3.11 -8.36 -0.05
N VAL A 57 -3.18 -9.53 -0.67
CA VAL A 57 -3.59 -9.66 -2.09
C VAL A 57 -5.00 -9.12 -2.30
N ASP A 58 -5.92 -9.45 -1.40
CA ASP A 58 -7.31 -8.96 -1.46
C ASP A 58 -7.39 -7.43 -1.25
N PHE A 59 -6.64 -6.90 -0.27
CA PHE A 59 -6.51 -5.46 -0.06
C PHE A 59 -6.12 -4.73 -1.35
N ILE A 60 -5.13 -5.25 -2.08
CA ILE A 60 -4.67 -4.61 -3.32
C ILE A 60 -5.73 -4.76 -4.41
N GLY A 61 -6.37 -5.93 -4.52
CA GLY A 61 -7.42 -6.21 -5.48
C GLY A 61 -8.70 -5.41 -5.27
N ALA A 62 -8.95 -4.96 -4.05
CA ALA A 62 -10.12 -4.15 -3.72
C ALA A 62 -10.08 -2.72 -4.30
N ASN A 63 -8.95 -2.31 -4.92
CA ASN A 63 -8.78 -0.97 -5.52
C ASN A 63 -9.26 0.16 -4.59
N MET A 64 -8.88 0.08 -3.32
CA MET A 64 -9.30 1.09 -2.35
C MET A 64 -8.74 2.46 -2.73
N ASP A 65 -9.64 3.36 -3.08
CA ASP A 65 -9.35 4.79 -3.17
C ASP A 65 -9.44 5.39 -1.76
N VAL A 66 -8.30 5.78 -1.22
CA VAL A 66 -8.27 6.54 0.03
C VAL A 66 -8.08 8.01 -0.31
N ASP A 67 -9.12 8.78 -0.09
CA ASP A 67 -9.11 10.23 -0.26
C ASP A 67 -8.93 10.90 1.11
N ASP A 68 -7.71 11.35 1.41
CA ASP A 68 -7.41 12.07 2.64
C ASP A 68 -7.71 13.57 2.49
N LYS A 69 -9.02 13.91 2.46
CA LYS A 69 -9.52 15.28 2.26
C LYS A 69 -9.15 16.22 3.39
N GLU A 70 -9.08 15.71 4.62
CA GLU A 70 -9.01 16.56 5.80
C GLU A 70 -7.61 17.05 6.12
N VAL A 71 -6.57 16.28 5.81
CA VAL A 71 -5.20 16.58 6.29
C VAL A 71 -4.24 16.96 5.17
N ARG A 72 -4.29 16.30 4.00
CA ARG A 72 -3.25 16.45 2.98
C ARG A 72 -3.74 16.53 1.55
N GLN A 73 -5.04 16.41 1.30
CA GLN A 73 -5.58 16.35 -0.06
C GLN A 73 -4.77 15.35 -0.92
N GLN A 74 -4.61 14.13 -0.43
CA GLN A 74 -3.78 13.10 -1.05
C GLN A 74 -4.65 11.96 -1.56
N LEU A 75 -4.53 11.67 -2.85
CA LEU A 75 -5.14 10.52 -3.49
C LEU A 75 -4.22 9.30 -3.36
N PHE A 76 -4.80 8.14 -3.11
CA PHE A 76 -4.13 6.86 -3.06
C PHE A 76 -4.93 5.84 -3.87
N ASN A 77 -4.24 5.07 -4.68
CA ASN A 77 -4.80 3.93 -5.40
C ASN A 77 -3.73 2.85 -5.57
N CYS A 78 -4.12 1.58 -5.58
CA CYS A 78 -3.22 0.46 -5.81
C CYS A 78 -3.50 -0.20 -7.16
N SER A 79 -2.45 -0.66 -7.82
CA SER A 79 -2.52 -1.51 -9.00
C SER A 79 -1.65 -2.75 -8.79
N PHE A 80 -2.21 -3.92 -9.08
CA PHE A 80 -1.52 -5.20 -8.93
C PHE A 80 -1.66 -6.04 -10.20
N ASP A 81 -0.53 -6.57 -10.64
CA ASP A 81 -0.46 -7.60 -11.67
C ASP A 81 -0.09 -8.92 -10.98
N SER A 82 -0.93 -9.93 -11.12
CA SER A 82 -0.72 -11.26 -10.53
C SER A 82 0.59 -11.92 -10.95
N THR A 83 1.22 -11.48 -12.05
CA THR A 83 2.55 -11.94 -12.46
C THR A 83 3.68 -11.43 -11.56
N ASN A 84 3.40 -10.41 -10.76
CA ASN A 84 4.35 -9.80 -9.84
C ASN A 84 4.33 -10.43 -8.44
N GLN A 85 3.90 -11.66 -8.32
CA GLN A 85 4.02 -12.46 -7.11
C GLN A 85 4.78 -13.76 -7.37
N GLY A 86 5.36 -14.31 -6.32
CA GLY A 86 6.08 -15.57 -6.43
C GLY A 86 6.47 -16.14 -5.10
N GLU A 87 6.99 -17.35 -5.19
CA GLU A 87 7.50 -18.09 -4.03
C GLU A 87 8.96 -18.50 -4.25
N LYS A 88 9.69 -18.47 -3.17
CA LYS A 88 11.03 -19.08 -3.02
C LYS A 88 10.96 -20.14 -1.92
N ASP A 89 12.07 -20.84 -1.68
CA ASP A 89 12.10 -21.92 -0.70
C ASP A 89 11.68 -21.48 0.70
N THR A 90 12.05 -20.27 1.08
CA THR A 90 11.91 -19.75 2.45
C THR A 90 10.91 -18.58 2.57
N TYR A 91 10.39 -18.04 1.46
CA TYR A 91 9.49 -16.89 1.51
C TYR A 91 8.56 -16.81 0.30
N ARG A 92 7.44 -16.09 0.49
CA ARG A 92 6.55 -15.59 -0.56
C ARG A 92 6.76 -14.09 -0.71
N TYR A 93 6.61 -13.58 -1.93
CA TYR A 93 6.68 -12.16 -2.18
C TYR A 93 5.59 -11.70 -3.14
N LEU A 94 5.22 -10.45 -3.02
CA LEU A 94 4.39 -9.76 -4.00
C LEU A 94 4.92 -8.34 -4.20
N ILE A 95 4.75 -7.83 -5.43
CA ILE A 95 5.12 -6.48 -5.83
C ILE A 95 3.88 -5.82 -6.39
N PHE A 96 3.55 -4.65 -5.89
CA PHE A 96 2.42 -3.86 -6.40
C PHE A 96 2.81 -2.40 -6.56
N THR A 97 2.04 -1.69 -7.39
CA THR A 97 2.24 -0.27 -7.62
C THR A 97 1.21 0.52 -6.82
N VAL A 98 1.68 1.51 -6.09
CA VAL A 98 0.86 2.50 -5.42
C VAL A 98 0.93 3.79 -6.22
N TYR A 99 -0.23 4.31 -6.61
CA TYR A 99 -0.37 5.61 -7.21
C TYR A 99 -0.77 6.61 -6.13
N ALA A 100 0.10 7.55 -5.83
CA ALA A 100 -0.17 8.58 -4.82
C ALA A 100 0.18 9.96 -5.35
N GLY A 101 -0.63 10.95 -5.00
CA GLY A 101 -0.44 12.31 -5.45
C GLY A 101 -1.28 13.30 -4.69
N TYR A 102 -1.04 14.57 -4.95
CA TYR A 102 -1.71 15.68 -4.28
C TYR A 102 -2.68 16.36 -5.25
N TYR A 103 -3.84 16.75 -4.74
CA TYR A 103 -4.83 17.58 -5.43
C TYR A 103 -5.10 18.86 -4.63
N GLY A 104 -6.09 19.65 -5.03
CA GLY A 104 -6.46 20.88 -4.32
C GLY A 104 -5.74 22.14 -4.77
N TYR A 105 -4.82 22.03 -5.73
CA TYR A 105 -4.13 23.18 -6.34
C TYR A 105 -4.19 23.14 -7.86
N ALA A 106 -4.31 24.32 -8.47
CA ALA A 106 -4.24 24.46 -9.92
C ALA A 106 -2.80 24.63 -10.39
N SER A 107 -2.44 23.98 -11.47
CA SER A 107 -1.10 24.07 -12.07
C SER A 107 -1.15 24.01 -13.59
N LYS A 108 -0.02 24.24 -14.25
CA LYS A 108 0.11 24.16 -15.70
C LYS A 108 1.28 23.23 -16.05
N LEU A 109 1.03 22.28 -16.93
CA LEU A 109 2.10 21.54 -17.60
C LEU A 109 2.55 22.34 -18.82
N VAL A 110 3.83 22.67 -18.85
CA VAL A 110 4.43 23.49 -19.91
C VAL A 110 5.46 22.63 -20.65
N ASN A 111 5.38 22.60 -21.96
CA ASN A 111 6.40 21.97 -22.77
C ASN A 111 7.73 22.72 -22.61
N ARG A 112 8.77 22.01 -22.21
CA ARG A 112 10.09 22.59 -21.94
C ARG A 112 10.72 23.26 -23.18
N LYS A 113 10.52 22.70 -24.37
CA LYS A 113 11.12 23.20 -25.61
C LYS A 113 10.31 24.37 -26.20
N THR A 114 9.00 24.19 -26.36
CA THR A 114 8.13 25.18 -26.99
C THR A 114 7.62 26.27 -26.05
N LYS A 115 7.76 26.06 -24.71
CA LYS A 115 7.21 26.94 -23.67
C LYS A 115 5.67 27.08 -23.71
N SER A 116 5.01 26.29 -24.53
CA SER A 116 3.55 26.28 -24.60
C SER A 116 2.93 25.48 -23.45
N THR A 117 1.75 25.89 -22.99
CA THR A 117 0.96 25.14 -22.03
C THR A 117 0.35 23.90 -22.71
N VAL A 118 0.69 22.72 -22.20
CA VAL A 118 0.17 21.44 -22.73
C VAL A 118 -1.12 21.07 -22.02
N HIS A 119 -1.19 21.30 -20.69
CA HIS A 119 -2.36 21.01 -19.87
C HIS A 119 -2.48 22.02 -18.75
N LYS A 120 -3.72 22.39 -18.40
CA LYS A 120 -4.03 23.17 -17.20
C LYS A 120 -4.73 22.24 -16.23
N LYS A 121 -4.06 21.90 -15.16
CA LYS A 121 -4.59 21.06 -14.08
C LYS A 121 -5.61 21.87 -13.26
N SER A 122 -6.80 21.34 -13.08
CA SER A 122 -7.80 21.88 -12.14
C SER A 122 -7.44 21.52 -10.69
N ARG A 123 -8.22 22.05 -9.73
CA ARG A 123 -8.05 21.69 -8.31
C ARG A 123 -8.48 20.26 -8.01
N ASP A 124 -9.40 19.71 -8.77
CA ASP A 124 -9.96 18.36 -8.59
C ASP A 124 -9.09 17.27 -9.24
N GLU A 125 -8.08 17.64 -10.03
CA GLU A 125 -7.14 16.72 -10.63
C GLU A 125 -5.94 16.50 -9.71
N ALA A 126 -5.57 15.22 -9.51
CA ALA A 126 -4.38 14.86 -8.75
C ALA A 126 -3.14 14.72 -9.65
N ASP A 127 -1.99 15.13 -9.16
CA ASP A 127 -0.69 14.83 -9.78
C ASP A 127 -0.13 13.57 -9.13
N VAL A 128 -0.48 12.42 -9.69
CA VAL A 128 -0.12 11.09 -9.16
C VAL A 128 1.18 10.56 -9.74
N LYS A 129 1.94 9.87 -8.91
CA LYS A 129 3.17 9.17 -9.28
C LYS A 129 3.09 7.71 -8.87
N PRO A 130 3.62 6.79 -9.70
CA PRO A 130 3.74 5.39 -9.33
C PRO A 130 4.91 5.18 -8.37
N PHE A 131 4.67 4.36 -7.35
CA PHE A 131 5.68 3.87 -6.40
C PHE A 131 5.54 2.37 -6.27
N TYR A 132 6.65 1.65 -6.31
CA TYR A 132 6.64 0.21 -6.08
C TYR A 132 6.69 -0.10 -4.59
N VAL A 133 5.89 -1.07 -4.20
CA VAL A 133 5.88 -1.66 -2.86
C VAL A 133 6.12 -3.15 -2.99
N VAL A 134 7.05 -3.67 -2.18
CA VAL A 134 7.37 -5.10 -2.14
C VAL A 134 7.02 -5.62 -0.76
N VAL A 135 6.23 -6.68 -0.70
CA VAL A 135 5.93 -7.41 0.53
C VAL A 135 6.59 -8.77 0.48
N VAL A 136 7.25 -9.15 1.56
CA VAL A 136 7.90 -10.46 1.71
C VAL A 136 7.41 -11.08 3.02
N ILE A 137 6.87 -12.28 2.92
CA ILE A 137 6.40 -13.07 4.06
C ILE A 137 7.18 -14.37 4.12
N PRO A 138 7.79 -14.71 5.26
CA PRO A 138 8.46 -15.98 5.43
C PRO A 138 7.50 -17.15 5.16
N LYS A 139 7.98 -18.12 4.41
CA LYS A 139 7.34 -19.40 4.18
C LYS A 139 7.86 -20.35 5.25
N ASP A 140 7.31 -20.27 6.44
CA ASP A 140 7.83 -21.10 7.51
C ASP A 140 7.15 -22.48 7.50
N THR A 141 7.93 -23.52 7.53
CA THR A 141 7.44 -24.89 7.72
C THR A 141 7.06 -25.14 9.18
N GLU A 142 7.63 -24.42 10.11
CA GLU A 142 7.18 -24.34 11.53
C GLU A 142 6.25 -23.15 11.77
N ILE A 143 5.29 -23.04 10.98
CA ILE A 143 4.32 -22.00 10.65
C ILE A 143 3.81 -21.15 11.83
N SER A 144 3.80 -21.67 13.03
CA SER A 144 3.29 -20.96 14.21
C SER A 144 4.16 -19.79 14.68
N LYS A 145 5.35 -19.60 14.10
CA LYS A 145 6.36 -18.68 14.64
C LYS A 145 6.70 -17.48 13.77
N ALA A 146 6.41 -17.49 12.47
CA ALA A 146 6.68 -16.35 11.59
C ALA A 146 5.72 -15.19 11.88
N GLN A 147 6.07 -14.36 12.87
CA GLN A 147 5.24 -13.23 13.30
C GLN A 147 5.57 -11.91 12.62
N ARG A 148 6.61 -11.88 11.78
CA ARG A 148 7.08 -10.66 11.12
C ARG A 148 7.35 -10.90 9.65
N GLY A 149 6.81 -10.03 8.82
CA GLY A 149 7.14 -9.88 7.42
C GLY A 149 7.99 -8.63 7.18
N LEU A 150 8.41 -8.47 5.94
CA LEU A 150 9.14 -7.32 5.46
C LEU A 150 8.31 -6.60 4.41
N ILE A 151 8.24 -5.27 4.50
CA ILE A 151 7.64 -4.41 3.48
C ILE A 151 8.67 -3.36 3.07
N LEU A 152 8.87 -3.22 1.75
CA LEU A 152 9.77 -2.24 1.18
C LEU A 152 8.96 -1.22 0.41
N PHE A 153 9.21 0.05 0.66
CA PHE A 153 8.60 1.17 -0.05
C PHE A 153 9.64 1.86 -0.91
N GLN A 154 9.30 2.07 -2.18
CA GLN A 154 10.09 2.94 -3.04
C GLN A 154 9.92 4.39 -2.62
N GLU A 155 11.03 5.14 -2.67
CA GLU A 155 11.04 6.60 -2.50
C GLU A 155 11.70 7.26 -3.71
N ILE A 156 11.18 8.38 -4.12
CA ILE A 156 11.68 9.21 -5.22
C ILE A 156 12.02 10.58 -4.65
N GLY A 157 13.30 10.83 -4.39
CA GLY A 157 13.75 12.02 -3.71
C GLY A 157 13.25 12.05 -2.25
N ILE A 158 12.37 13.01 -1.94
CA ILE A 158 11.74 13.17 -0.61
C ILE A 158 10.32 12.57 -0.56
N TYR A 159 9.83 12.06 -1.67
CA TYR A 159 8.48 11.52 -1.79
C TYR A 159 8.45 10.02 -1.54
N GLY A 160 7.50 9.56 -0.74
CA GLY A 160 7.25 8.15 -0.46
C GLY A 160 5.78 7.91 -0.11
N VAL A 161 5.38 6.65 -0.13
CA VAL A 161 3.97 6.24 0.03
C VAL A 161 3.71 5.46 1.32
N LYS A 162 4.71 5.32 2.20
CA LYS A 162 4.56 4.53 3.43
C LYS A 162 3.33 4.92 4.23
N THR A 163 3.18 6.20 4.55
CA THR A 163 2.11 6.68 5.43
C THR A 163 0.73 6.43 4.84
N VAL A 164 0.52 6.79 3.58
CA VAL A 164 -0.77 6.62 2.91
C VAL A 164 -1.10 5.14 2.69
N THR A 165 -0.12 4.30 2.31
CA THR A 165 -0.32 2.86 2.18
C THR A 165 -0.66 2.21 3.52
N THR A 166 0.07 2.58 4.60
CA THR A 166 -0.22 2.04 5.94
C THR A 166 -1.61 2.43 6.41
N LYS A 167 -2.03 3.69 6.18
CA LYS A 167 -3.38 4.16 6.51
C LYS A 167 -4.44 3.37 5.73
N ALA A 168 -4.27 3.22 4.42
CA ALA A 168 -5.18 2.44 3.58
C ALA A 168 -5.31 0.98 4.04
N MET A 169 -4.19 0.35 4.39
CA MET A 169 -4.20 -1.01 4.95
C MET A 169 -4.93 -1.08 6.29
N GLN A 170 -4.74 -0.10 7.18
CA GLN A 170 -5.43 -0.04 8.48
C GLN A 170 -6.94 0.20 8.35
N GLU A 171 -7.37 0.91 7.32
CA GLU A 171 -8.80 1.12 7.02
C GLU A 171 -9.44 -0.12 6.38
N PHE A 172 -8.65 -0.92 5.68
CA PHE A 172 -9.11 -2.16 5.05
C PHE A 172 -9.21 -3.31 6.06
N PHE A 173 -8.25 -3.44 6.98
CA PHE A 173 -8.14 -4.52 7.97
C PHE A 173 -8.91 -4.19 9.26
#